data_aebd32bc47395575ad414c9c365cb25a
#
_entry.id   aebd32bc47395575ad414c9c365cb25a
#
_cell.length_a   1.000
_cell.length_b   1.000
_cell.length_c   1.000
_cell.angle_alpha   90.00
_cell.angle_beta   90.00
_cell.angle_gamma   90.00
#
_symmetry.space_group_name_H-M   'P 1'
#
loop_
_entity.id
_entity.type
_entity.pdbx_description
1 polymer ?
#
loop_
_entity_poly.entity_id
_entity_poly.type
_entity_poly.pdbx_seq_one_letter_code
_entity_poly.pdbx_strand_id
1 'polypeptide(L)'
;SRGKERVVAANHRPPGERGKRWCTLPEPNDRFERIASLLEEYVDRSYRARQVAQWIVDRNASDFSEMTNLTKELRAVLGLHFRIVDPEILDESASGDGSIKWLFGLADGVTIEGVSMPENGKLTMCLSSQAGCAVGCTFCVTGALGAGRNLRPDEIVGQYRVMLRQLDEPVDRVNIVFMGMGEPLLNTGHLGPALETLYER
;
A
#
# COMPACT_ATOMS: atom_id res chain seq x y z
N SER A 1 13.27 -1.06 -27.55
CA SER A 1 13.31 -1.87 -26.33
C SER A 1 12.70 -1.03 -25.22
N ARG A 2 11.45 -1.37 -24.86
CA ARG A 2 10.77 -0.70 -23.74
C ARG A 2 11.40 -1.21 -22.45
N GLY A 3 12.12 -0.35 -21.72
CA GLY A 3 12.59 -0.64 -20.38
C GLY A 3 11.40 -0.97 -19.49
N LYS A 4 11.44 -2.12 -18.83
CA LYS A 4 10.39 -2.53 -17.89
C LYS A 4 10.53 -1.66 -16.64
N GLU A 5 9.59 -0.75 -16.43
CA GLU A 5 9.44 -0.03 -15.17
C GLU A 5 9.21 -1.05 -14.05
N ARG A 6 10.04 -0.97 -13.01
CA ARG A 6 9.83 -1.76 -11.78
C ARG A 6 9.02 -0.92 -10.79
N VAL A 7 8.00 -1.53 -10.24
CA VAL A 7 7.14 -0.91 -9.23
C VAL A 7 7.82 -1.05 -7.87
N VAL A 8 8.04 0.05 -7.16
CA VAL A 8 8.45 0.02 -5.75
C VAL A 8 7.20 -0.22 -4.90
N ALA A 9 6.71 -1.43 -5.04
CA ALA A 9 5.72 -2.00 -4.16
C ALA A 9 6.36 -3.23 -3.55
N ALA A 10 6.24 -3.42 -2.27
CA ALA A 10 6.69 -4.65 -1.64
C ALA A 10 6.05 -5.85 -2.36
N ASN A 11 6.87 -6.68 -3.03
CA ASN A 11 6.51 -7.91 -3.72
C ASN A 11 5.93 -7.81 -5.16
N HIS A 12 6.73 -7.34 -6.13
CA HIS A 12 6.40 -7.60 -7.52
C HIS A 12 7.15 -8.85 -8.04
N ARG A 13 6.39 -9.88 -8.46
CA ARG A 13 6.91 -11.08 -9.11
C ARG A 13 7.07 -10.80 -10.61
N PRO A 14 8.28 -10.90 -11.19
CA PRO A 14 8.40 -10.81 -12.64
C PRO A 14 7.67 -11.99 -13.31
N PRO A 15 6.96 -11.77 -14.42
CA PRO A 15 6.30 -12.84 -15.16
C PRO A 15 7.35 -13.80 -15.75
N GLY A 16 7.36 -15.05 -15.30
CA GLY A 16 8.21 -16.12 -15.86
C GLY A 16 8.84 -17.09 -14.86
N GLU A 17 8.87 -16.81 -13.58
CA GLU A 17 9.45 -17.71 -12.58
C GLU A 17 8.37 -18.52 -11.82
N ARG A 18 7.82 -19.55 -12.46
CA ARG A 18 7.08 -20.59 -11.76
C ARG A 18 8.10 -21.61 -11.22
N GLY A 19 8.23 -21.70 -9.90
CA GLY A 19 8.96 -22.81 -9.25
C GLY A 19 10.02 -22.46 -8.22
N LYS A 20 10.39 -21.21 -7.98
CA LYS A 20 11.33 -20.88 -6.90
C LYS A 20 10.59 -20.66 -5.58
N ARG A 21 10.97 -21.44 -4.55
CA ARG A 21 10.48 -21.31 -3.18
C ARG A 21 10.80 -19.92 -2.65
N TRP A 22 9.78 -19.24 -2.12
CA TRP A 22 9.88 -17.97 -1.40
C TRP A 22 10.49 -18.09 0.02
N CYS A 23 11.07 -19.23 0.32
CA CYS A 23 11.58 -19.56 1.63
C CYS A 23 13.09 -19.69 1.56
N THR A 24 13.87 -18.60 1.73
CA THR A 24 15.21 -18.71 2.33
C THR A 24 16.02 -17.42 2.31
N LEU A 25 15.40 -16.26 2.13
CA LEU A 25 16.03 -15.05 2.64
C LEU A 25 15.48 -14.85 4.06
N PRO A 26 16.34 -14.60 5.07
CA PRO A 26 15.83 -14.14 6.35
C PRO A 26 14.95 -12.94 6.04
N GLU A 27 13.69 -13.01 6.44
CA GLU A 27 12.74 -11.91 6.32
C GLU A 27 13.41 -10.69 6.94
N PRO A 28 13.70 -9.61 6.19
CA PRO A 28 14.20 -8.41 6.82
C PRO A 28 13.12 -7.97 7.78
N ASN A 29 13.42 -7.96 9.07
CA ASN A 29 12.50 -7.57 10.14
C ASN A 29 12.20 -6.07 10.14
N ASP A 30 12.72 -5.35 9.16
CA ASP A 30 12.61 -3.90 9.03
C ASP A 30 11.93 -3.58 7.68
N ARG A 31 10.79 -2.88 7.75
CA ARG A 31 10.07 -2.34 6.58
C ARG A 31 10.97 -1.52 5.65
N PHE A 32 11.96 -0.81 6.21
CA PHE A 32 12.93 -0.03 5.45
C PHE A 32 13.88 -0.93 4.66
N GLU A 33 14.26 -2.08 5.20
CA GLU A 33 15.18 -3.01 4.53
C GLU A 33 14.57 -3.65 3.30
N ARG A 34 13.26 -3.91 3.30
CA ARG A 34 12.57 -4.44 2.12
C ARG A 34 12.59 -3.48 0.94
N ILE A 35 12.29 -2.20 1.19
CA ILE A 35 12.36 -1.16 0.17
C ILE A 35 13.82 -0.90 -0.20
N ALA A 36 14.71 -0.82 0.80
CA ALA A 36 16.13 -0.56 0.58
C ALA A 36 16.80 -1.63 -0.29
N SER A 37 16.52 -2.91 -0.06
CA SER A 37 17.10 -4.00 -0.86
C SER A 37 16.69 -3.96 -2.34
N LEU A 38 15.49 -3.44 -2.65
CA LEU A 38 15.07 -3.25 -4.04
C LEU A 38 15.85 -2.15 -4.76
N LEU A 39 16.41 -1.23 -3.99
CA LEU A 39 17.07 -0.03 -4.49
C LEU A 39 18.60 -0.13 -4.50
N GLU A 40 19.19 -1.16 -3.86
CA GLU A 40 20.64 -1.29 -3.67
C GLU A 40 21.44 -1.19 -4.98
N GLU A 41 20.93 -1.75 -6.07
CA GLU A 41 21.57 -1.70 -7.40
C GLU A 41 21.54 -0.29 -8.04
N TYR A 42 20.69 0.61 -7.53
CA TYR A 42 20.44 1.93 -8.14
C TYR A 42 20.97 3.09 -7.31
N VAL A 43 21.48 2.79 -6.11
CA VAL A 43 22.06 3.80 -5.22
C VAL A 43 23.54 3.57 -5.03
N ASP A 44 24.31 4.64 -4.94
CA ASP A 44 25.76 4.60 -4.72
C ASP A 44 26.18 4.22 -3.28
N ARG A 45 25.25 4.34 -2.35
CA ARG A 45 25.46 4.09 -0.92
C ARG A 45 24.21 3.48 -0.29
N SER A 46 24.37 2.43 0.50
CA SER A 46 23.26 1.70 1.18
C SER A 46 22.37 2.60 2.04
N TYR A 47 22.93 3.63 2.71
CA TYR A 47 22.14 4.56 3.50
C TYR A 47 21.14 5.37 2.65
N ARG A 48 21.40 5.57 1.35
CA ARG A 48 20.47 6.28 0.45
C ARG A 48 19.23 5.46 0.15
N ALA A 49 19.37 4.15 0.04
CA ALA A 49 18.22 3.26 -0.07
C ALA A 49 17.31 3.36 1.17
N ARG A 50 17.89 3.43 2.36
CA ARG A 50 17.14 3.69 3.61
C ARG A 50 16.48 5.07 3.62
N GLN A 51 17.16 6.11 3.14
CA GLN A 51 16.55 7.45 3.03
C GLN A 51 15.32 7.43 2.11
N VAL A 52 15.38 6.74 0.95
CA VAL A 52 14.21 6.57 0.07
C VAL A 52 13.10 5.85 0.79
N ALA A 53 13.41 4.75 1.48
CA ALA A 53 12.42 3.99 2.23
C ALA A 53 11.74 4.85 3.32
N GLN A 54 12.51 5.66 4.06
CA GLN A 54 11.97 6.61 5.04
C GLN A 54 11.03 7.65 4.42
N TRP A 55 11.37 8.17 3.24
CA TRP A 55 10.48 9.08 2.54
C TRP A 55 9.15 8.43 2.18
N ILE A 56 9.19 7.20 1.65
CA ILE A 56 7.99 6.46 1.27
C ILE A 56 7.14 6.11 2.50
N VAL A 57 7.78 5.59 3.54
CA VAL A 57 7.08 5.03 4.70
C VAL A 57 6.72 6.10 5.74
N ASP A 58 7.69 6.89 6.21
CA ASP A 58 7.48 7.83 7.32
C ASP A 58 6.88 9.15 6.87
N ARG A 59 7.31 9.65 5.69
CA ARG A 59 6.86 10.95 5.16
C ARG A 59 5.74 10.82 4.16
N ASN A 60 5.34 9.59 3.86
CA ASN A 60 4.24 9.29 2.95
C ASN A 60 4.41 9.88 1.54
N ALA A 61 5.67 10.01 1.06
CA ALA A 61 5.98 10.58 -0.25
C ALA A 61 5.32 9.76 -1.37
N SER A 62 4.72 10.43 -2.33
CA SER A 62 4.07 9.85 -3.50
C SER A 62 4.94 9.88 -4.75
N ASP A 63 5.98 10.72 -4.76
CA ASP A 63 6.91 10.86 -5.88
C ASP A 63 8.35 11.09 -5.39
N PHE A 64 9.32 10.63 -6.19
CA PHE A 64 10.74 10.79 -5.87
C PHE A 64 11.19 12.26 -5.88
N SER A 65 10.49 13.15 -6.56
CA SER A 65 10.78 14.59 -6.57
C SER A 65 10.65 15.25 -5.20
N GLU A 66 9.81 14.70 -4.33
CA GLU A 66 9.60 15.16 -2.96
C GLU A 66 10.82 14.92 -2.06
N MET A 67 11.71 13.99 -2.42
CA MET A 67 12.83 13.52 -1.62
C MET A 67 14.01 14.50 -1.66
N THR A 68 13.84 15.66 -1.01
CA THR A 68 14.76 16.81 -1.13
C THR A 68 16.18 16.57 -0.61
N ASN A 69 16.39 15.57 0.24
CA ASN A 69 17.72 15.18 0.72
C ASN A 69 18.48 14.25 -0.23
N LEU A 70 17.85 13.85 -1.35
CA LEU A 70 18.51 13.13 -2.44
C LEU A 70 18.92 14.09 -3.56
N THR A 71 20.00 13.75 -4.26
CA THR A 71 20.44 14.55 -5.41
C THR A 71 19.41 14.48 -6.55
N LYS A 72 19.37 15.50 -7.40
CA LYS A 72 18.45 15.54 -8.54
C LYS A 72 18.68 14.38 -9.49
N GLU A 73 19.94 14.00 -9.69
CA GLU A 73 20.36 12.91 -10.56
C GLU A 73 19.82 11.56 -10.02
N LEU A 74 19.96 11.31 -8.72
CA LEU A 74 19.46 10.09 -8.10
C LEU A 74 17.93 10.01 -8.19
N ARG A 75 17.22 11.10 -7.92
CA ARG A 75 15.76 11.16 -8.07
C ARG A 75 15.33 10.86 -9.50
N ALA A 76 16.04 11.39 -10.50
CA ALA A 76 15.77 11.10 -11.90
C ALA A 76 16.02 9.62 -12.25
N VAL A 77 17.12 9.03 -11.78
CA VAL A 77 17.42 7.60 -11.97
C VAL A 77 16.33 6.73 -11.33
N LEU A 78 15.93 7.04 -10.10
CA LEU A 78 14.86 6.28 -9.42
C LEU A 78 13.54 6.39 -10.19
N GLY A 79 13.15 7.58 -10.65
CA GLY A 79 11.94 7.79 -11.44
C GLY A 79 11.93 7.11 -12.81
N LEU A 80 13.12 6.78 -13.38
CA LEU A 80 13.21 6.00 -14.62
C LEU A 80 12.96 4.50 -14.41
N HIS A 81 13.30 3.99 -13.24
CA HIS A 81 13.28 2.54 -12.95
C HIS A 81 12.15 2.11 -12.04
N PHE A 82 11.61 3.04 -11.23
CA PHE A 82 10.62 2.75 -10.20
C PHE A 82 9.45 3.72 -10.25
N ARG A 83 8.32 3.25 -9.74
CA ARG A 83 7.14 4.08 -9.46
C ARG A 83 6.66 3.77 -8.05
N ILE A 84 6.31 4.82 -7.32
CA ILE A 84 5.53 4.69 -6.09
C ILE A 84 4.07 4.61 -6.55
N VAL A 85 3.44 3.47 -6.34
CA VAL A 85 2.05 3.23 -6.79
C VAL A 85 1.16 3.14 -5.58
N ASP A 86 0.27 4.10 -5.48
CA ASP A 86 -0.83 4.11 -4.53
C ASP A 86 -2.16 3.95 -5.29
N PRO A 87 -3.22 3.44 -4.67
CA PRO A 87 -4.56 3.45 -5.24
C PRO A 87 -5.01 4.87 -5.60
N GLU A 88 -5.66 5.02 -6.74
CA GLU A 88 -6.24 6.30 -7.17
C GLU A 88 -7.59 6.53 -6.49
N ILE A 89 -7.86 7.74 -5.99
CA ILE A 89 -9.20 8.11 -5.52
C ILE A 89 -10.06 8.36 -6.74
N LEU A 90 -11.08 7.52 -6.95
CA LEU A 90 -12.06 7.67 -8.03
C LEU A 90 -13.30 8.43 -7.59
N ASP A 91 -13.68 8.27 -6.31
CA ASP A 91 -14.85 8.93 -5.74
C ASP A 91 -14.73 9.00 -4.21
N GLU A 92 -15.42 9.96 -3.60
CA GLU A 92 -15.53 10.11 -2.16
C GLU A 92 -16.96 10.44 -1.75
N SER A 93 -17.40 9.91 -0.62
CA SER A 93 -18.71 10.18 -0.06
C SER A 93 -18.58 10.50 1.41
N ALA A 94 -18.78 11.77 1.76
CA ALA A 94 -18.73 12.25 3.13
C ALA A 94 -20.09 12.12 3.84
N SER A 95 -20.06 11.74 5.11
CA SER A 95 -21.20 11.66 6.02
C SER A 95 -21.20 12.82 7.00
N GLY A 96 -22.38 13.11 7.61
CA GLY A 96 -22.53 14.22 8.55
C GLY A 96 -21.77 14.07 9.87
N ASP A 97 -21.25 12.88 10.17
CA ASP A 97 -20.40 12.59 11.33
C ASP A 97 -18.89 12.76 11.03
N GLY A 98 -18.55 13.21 9.83
CA GLY A 98 -17.18 13.36 9.37
C GLY A 98 -16.56 12.08 8.77
N SER A 99 -17.28 10.97 8.75
CA SER A 99 -16.80 9.76 8.07
C SER A 99 -16.78 9.96 6.57
N ILE A 100 -15.75 9.44 5.91
CA ILE A 100 -15.61 9.50 4.45
C ILE A 100 -15.42 8.08 3.92
N LYS A 101 -16.29 7.71 2.99
CA LYS A 101 -16.13 6.49 2.18
C LYS A 101 -15.37 6.84 0.90
N TRP A 102 -14.33 6.10 0.64
CA TRP A 102 -13.43 6.24 -0.50
C TRP A 102 -13.65 5.12 -1.50
N LEU A 103 -13.75 5.45 -2.77
CA LEU A 103 -13.66 4.50 -3.87
C LEU A 103 -12.27 4.60 -4.48
N PHE A 104 -11.52 3.51 -4.42
CA PHE A 104 -10.16 3.43 -4.95
C PHE A 104 -10.11 2.62 -6.24
N GLY A 105 -9.37 3.14 -7.23
CA GLY A 105 -8.96 2.41 -8.42
C GLY A 105 -7.57 1.80 -8.25
N LEU A 106 -7.43 0.53 -8.60
CA LEU A 106 -6.17 -0.19 -8.61
C LEU A 106 -5.56 -0.21 -10.02
N ALA A 107 -4.25 -0.47 -10.11
CA ALA A 107 -3.51 -0.41 -11.37
C ALA A 107 -4.01 -1.37 -12.47
N ASP A 108 -4.74 -2.41 -12.10
CA ASP A 108 -5.38 -3.37 -13.02
C ASP A 108 -6.82 -3.02 -13.39
N GLY A 109 -7.30 -1.84 -12.97
CA GLY A 109 -8.66 -1.35 -13.24
C GLY A 109 -9.73 -1.87 -12.28
N VAL A 110 -9.35 -2.68 -11.29
CA VAL A 110 -10.28 -3.15 -10.25
C VAL A 110 -10.51 -2.04 -9.23
N THR A 111 -11.72 -1.97 -8.67
CA THR A 111 -12.07 -0.98 -7.65
C THR A 111 -12.27 -1.64 -6.29
N ILE A 112 -11.91 -0.90 -5.25
CA ILE A 112 -12.13 -1.28 -3.84
C ILE A 112 -12.62 -0.08 -3.05
N GLU A 113 -13.23 -0.34 -1.89
CA GLU A 113 -13.68 0.71 -0.98
C GLU A 113 -12.86 0.70 0.30
N GLY A 114 -12.71 1.89 0.90
CA GLY A 114 -12.21 2.08 2.25
C GLY A 114 -13.02 3.15 2.96
N VAL A 115 -12.93 3.22 4.29
CA VAL A 115 -13.64 4.23 5.07
C VAL A 115 -12.70 4.84 6.11
N SER A 116 -12.71 6.16 6.21
CA SER A 116 -12.08 6.89 7.32
C SER A 116 -13.16 7.43 8.25
N MET A 117 -13.02 7.18 9.55
CA MET A 117 -13.99 7.52 10.59
C MET A 117 -13.29 8.29 11.71
N PRO A 118 -13.36 9.64 11.71
CA PRO A 118 -12.78 10.46 12.77
C PRO A 118 -13.61 10.35 14.05
N GLU A 119 -12.97 10.24 15.20
CA GLU A 119 -13.61 10.22 16.50
C GLU A 119 -12.69 10.76 17.60
N ASN A 120 -13.03 11.90 18.18
CA ASN A 120 -12.36 12.46 19.37
C ASN A 120 -10.81 12.49 19.29
N GLY A 121 -10.25 13.05 18.21
CA GLY A 121 -8.79 13.12 17.97
C GLY A 121 -8.15 11.81 17.51
N LYS A 122 -8.94 10.76 17.31
CA LYS A 122 -8.53 9.48 16.75
C LYS A 122 -9.13 9.31 15.37
N LEU A 123 -8.50 8.50 14.57
CA LEU A 123 -9.02 8.11 13.26
C LEU A 123 -9.08 6.59 13.17
N THR A 124 -10.24 6.04 12.82
CA THR A 124 -10.34 4.63 12.46
C THR A 124 -10.40 4.51 10.94
N MET A 125 -9.48 3.75 10.36
CA MET A 125 -9.46 3.44 8.94
C MET A 125 -9.90 2.00 8.71
N CYS A 126 -10.97 1.83 7.94
CA CYS A 126 -11.49 0.55 7.49
C CYS A 126 -10.89 0.23 6.13
N LEU A 127 -10.05 -0.81 6.05
CA LEU A 127 -9.34 -1.20 4.85
C LEU A 127 -9.95 -2.46 4.24
N SER A 128 -9.87 -2.56 2.92
CA SER A 128 -10.19 -3.76 2.16
C SER A 128 -9.00 -4.71 2.10
N SER A 129 -9.25 -6.01 2.15
CA SER A 129 -8.26 -7.08 2.01
C SER A 129 -8.34 -7.84 0.70
N GLN A 130 -9.49 -7.78 0.02
CA GLN A 130 -9.73 -8.39 -1.28
C GLN A 130 -10.54 -7.44 -2.17
N ALA A 131 -10.47 -7.64 -3.46
CA ALA A 131 -11.38 -7.02 -4.43
C ALA A 131 -12.46 -8.04 -4.78
N GLY A 132 -13.60 -7.98 -4.08
CA GLY A 132 -14.62 -9.04 -4.04
C GLY A 132 -14.42 -10.00 -2.87
N CYS A 133 -15.34 -10.95 -2.67
CA CYS A 133 -15.27 -11.91 -1.57
C CYS A 133 -15.94 -13.22 -1.93
N ALA A 134 -15.22 -14.33 -1.76
CA ALA A 134 -15.74 -15.67 -2.06
C ALA A 134 -16.60 -16.27 -0.95
N VAL A 135 -16.65 -15.65 0.26
CA VAL A 135 -17.40 -16.20 1.41
C VAL A 135 -18.91 -16.20 1.17
N GLY A 136 -19.43 -15.20 0.40
CA GLY A 136 -20.82 -15.16 0.01
C GLY A 136 -21.82 -14.95 1.14
N CYS A 137 -21.47 -14.18 2.18
CA CYS A 137 -22.38 -13.84 3.27
C CYS A 137 -23.66 -13.21 2.71
N THR A 138 -24.82 -13.68 3.12
CA THR A 138 -26.13 -13.31 2.55
C THR A 138 -26.52 -11.84 2.78
N PHE A 139 -25.93 -11.19 3.77
CA PHE A 139 -26.16 -9.77 4.12
C PHE A 139 -25.10 -8.82 3.52
N CYS A 140 -24.05 -9.36 2.84
CA CYS A 140 -22.90 -8.58 2.42
C CYS A 140 -22.94 -8.27 0.92
N VAL A 141 -22.90 -6.98 0.57
CA VAL A 141 -22.89 -6.54 -0.83
C VAL A 141 -21.64 -7.05 -1.56
N THR A 142 -20.47 -7.01 -0.92
CA THR A 142 -19.22 -7.55 -1.51
C THR A 142 -19.34 -9.04 -1.83
N GLY A 143 -20.01 -9.81 -0.96
CA GLY A 143 -20.29 -11.23 -1.22
C GLY A 143 -21.22 -11.43 -2.43
N ALA A 144 -22.17 -10.54 -2.65
CA ALA A 144 -23.07 -10.58 -3.80
C ALA A 144 -22.37 -10.22 -5.14
N LEU A 145 -21.28 -9.43 -5.08
CA LEU A 145 -20.44 -9.11 -6.25
C LEU A 145 -19.59 -10.32 -6.70
N GLY A 146 -19.47 -11.34 -5.85
CA GLY A 146 -18.76 -12.58 -6.15
C GLY A 146 -17.28 -12.55 -5.78
N ALA A 147 -16.61 -13.66 -6.11
CA ALA A 147 -15.20 -13.81 -5.87
C ALA A 147 -14.38 -12.88 -6.79
N GLY A 148 -13.45 -12.16 -6.19
CA GLY A 148 -12.45 -11.39 -6.89
C GLY A 148 -11.05 -11.93 -6.61
N ARG A 149 -10.11 -11.05 -6.31
CA ARG A 149 -8.72 -11.40 -6.00
C ARG A 149 -8.26 -10.85 -4.65
N ASN A 150 -7.26 -11.49 -4.11
CA ASN A 150 -6.54 -10.97 -2.97
C ASN A 150 -5.83 -9.66 -3.32
N LEU A 151 -5.89 -8.67 -2.42
CA LEU A 151 -5.07 -7.47 -2.52
C LEU A 151 -3.63 -7.79 -2.13
N ARG A 152 -2.70 -7.18 -2.83
CA ARG A 152 -1.27 -7.24 -2.50
C ARG A 152 -0.96 -6.35 -1.29
N PRO A 153 0.16 -6.57 -0.58
CA PRO A 153 0.56 -5.74 0.55
C PRO A 153 0.63 -4.25 0.22
N ASP A 154 1.15 -3.90 -0.97
CA ASP A 154 1.21 -2.53 -1.45
C ASP A 154 -0.17 -1.90 -1.66
N GLU A 155 -1.15 -2.65 -2.16
CA GLU A 155 -2.52 -2.19 -2.35
C GLU A 155 -3.24 -2.00 -1.00
N ILE A 156 -2.95 -2.86 -0.01
CA ILE A 156 -3.50 -2.73 1.34
C ILE A 156 -2.92 -1.50 2.04
N VAL A 157 -1.59 -1.37 2.06
CA VAL A 157 -0.89 -0.23 2.68
C VAL A 157 -1.19 1.07 1.94
N GLY A 158 -1.35 0.99 0.60
CA GLY A 158 -1.67 2.14 -0.24
C GLY A 158 -2.99 2.81 0.15
N GLN A 159 -4.03 2.06 0.50
CA GLN A 159 -5.30 2.62 1.00
C GLN A 159 -5.06 3.52 2.22
N TYR A 160 -4.33 3.00 3.22
CA TYR A 160 -3.94 3.76 4.41
C TYR A 160 -3.17 5.03 4.04
N ARG A 161 -2.16 4.91 3.19
CA ARG A 161 -1.31 6.04 2.76
C ARG A 161 -2.11 7.14 2.08
N VAL A 162 -3.01 6.75 1.17
CA VAL A 162 -3.87 7.70 0.45
C VAL A 162 -4.81 8.41 1.41
N MET A 163 -5.55 7.68 2.26
CA MET A 163 -6.44 8.28 3.25
C MET A 163 -5.70 9.21 4.22
N LEU A 164 -4.49 8.84 4.65
CA LEU A 164 -3.70 9.68 5.55
C LEU A 164 -3.31 11.03 4.91
N ARG A 165 -3.08 11.06 3.60
CA ARG A 165 -2.77 12.30 2.86
C ARG A 165 -3.97 13.24 2.69
N GLN A 166 -5.18 12.73 2.86
CA GLN A 166 -6.41 13.54 2.77
C GLN A 166 -6.80 14.19 4.10
N LEU A 167 -6.04 13.98 5.16
CA LEU A 167 -6.31 14.63 6.44
C LEU A 167 -5.80 16.07 6.42
N ASP A 168 -6.67 17.01 6.78
CA ASP A 168 -6.31 18.41 6.93
C ASP A 168 -5.44 18.64 8.17
N GLU A 169 -5.65 17.85 9.23
CA GLU A 169 -4.95 17.96 10.50
C GLU A 169 -4.33 16.63 10.93
N PRO A 170 -3.15 16.67 11.58
CA PRO A 170 -2.56 15.47 12.16
C PRO A 170 -3.50 14.84 13.21
N VAL A 171 -3.52 13.52 13.26
CA VAL A 171 -4.27 12.76 14.28
C VAL A 171 -3.31 12.10 15.25
N ASP A 172 -3.68 12.07 16.54
CA ASP A 172 -2.85 11.48 17.59
C ASP A 172 -2.72 9.96 17.46
N ARG A 173 -3.76 9.33 16.92
CA ARG A 173 -3.84 7.88 16.81
C ARG A 173 -4.68 7.44 15.62
N VAL A 174 -4.15 6.48 14.86
CA VAL A 174 -4.87 5.76 13.83
C VAL A 174 -5.14 4.33 14.28
N ASN A 175 -6.41 3.92 14.25
CA ASN A 175 -6.81 2.52 14.38
C ASN A 175 -7.07 1.96 12.99
N ILE A 176 -6.66 0.73 12.73
CA ILE A 176 -6.89 0.06 11.46
C ILE A 176 -7.78 -1.15 11.70
N VAL A 177 -8.84 -1.28 10.89
CA VAL A 177 -9.73 -2.43 10.89
C VAL A 177 -9.87 -2.97 9.47
N PHE A 178 -9.90 -4.30 9.33
CA PHE A 178 -10.09 -4.96 8.04
C PHE A 178 -11.53 -5.45 7.91
N MET A 179 -12.43 -4.49 7.85
CA MET A 179 -13.88 -4.71 7.75
C MET A 179 -14.46 -4.13 6.44
N GLY A 180 -13.59 -3.80 5.48
CA GLY A 180 -13.95 -3.38 4.14
C GLY A 180 -14.31 -4.56 3.24
N MET A 181 -13.87 -4.54 1.98
CA MET A 181 -14.12 -5.63 1.04
C MET A 181 -13.19 -6.81 1.30
N GLY A 182 -13.75 -8.03 1.26
CA GLY A 182 -13.01 -9.27 1.39
C GLY A 182 -13.03 -9.89 2.78
N GLU A 183 -12.57 -11.15 2.86
CA GLU A 183 -12.31 -11.86 4.11
C GLU A 183 -10.81 -11.85 4.40
N PRO A 184 -10.34 -11.13 5.45
CA PRO A 184 -8.92 -11.00 5.74
C PRO A 184 -8.19 -12.33 5.92
N LEU A 185 -8.84 -13.31 6.53
CA LEU A 185 -8.26 -14.63 6.78
C LEU A 185 -8.07 -15.46 5.51
N LEU A 186 -8.72 -15.10 4.41
CA LEU A 186 -8.46 -15.69 3.09
C LEU A 186 -7.28 -15.03 2.35
N ASN A 187 -6.72 -13.95 2.90
CA ASN A 187 -5.58 -13.23 2.34
C ASN A 187 -4.39 -13.12 3.30
N THR A 188 -4.20 -14.09 4.20
CA THR A 188 -3.18 -14.03 5.25
C THR A 188 -1.75 -13.87 4.71
N GLY A 189 -1.47 -14.46 3.53
CA GLY A 189 -0.15 -14.37 2.89
C GLY A 189 0.27 -12.95 2.48
N HIS A 190 -0.69 -12.05 2.20
CA HIS A 190 -0.43 -10.65 1.89
C HIS A 190 -0.74 -9.72 3.07
N LEU A 191 -1.69 -10.12 3.91
CA LEU A 191 -2.08 -9.34 5.08
C LEU A 191 -0.94 -9.26 6.11
N GLY A 192 -0.22 -10.36 6.35
CA GLY A 192 0.92 -10.38 7.27
C GLY A 192 1.94 -9.28 6.96
N PRO A 193 2.55 -9.26 5.76
CA PRO A 193 3.48 -8.21 5.34
C PRO A 193 2.89 -6.79 5.37
N ALA A 194 1.60 -6.63 5.07
CA ALA A 194 0.93 -5.34 5.17
C ALA A 194 0.83 -4.88 6.62
N LEU A 195 0.43 -5.77 7.55
CA LEU A 195 0.35 -5.49 8.98
C LEU A 195 1.71 -5.11 9.58
N GLU A 196 2.78 -5.81 9.22
CA GLU A 196 4.14 -5.46 9.66
C GLU A 196 4.49 -4.03 9.26
N THR A 197 4.13 -3.62 8.02
CA THR A 197 4.36 -2.25 7.55
C THR A 197 3.50 -1.21 8.28
N LEU A 198 2.26 -1.56 8.63
CA LEU A 198 1.30 -0.65 9.26
C LEU A 198 1.52 -0.52 10.78
N TYR A 199 1.94 -1.62 11.44
CA TYR A 199 2.07 -1.67 12.90
C TYR A 199 3.30 -0.92 13.44
N GLU A 200 4.38 -0.83 12.68
CA GLU A 200 5.64 -0.19 13.09
C GLU A 200 5.62 1.36 12.97
N ARG A 201 4.43 1.96 12.85
CA ARG A 201 4.25 3.43 12.79
C ARG A 201 3.90 4.05 14.13
#